data_fc9fa6042a1ae2c9423048a65879a328
#
_entry.id   fc9fa6042a1ae2c9423048a65879a328
#
_cell.length_a   1.000
_cell.length_b   1.000
_cell.length_c   1.000
_cell.angle_alpha   90.00
_cell.angle_beta   90.00
_cell.angle_gamma   90.00
#
_symmetry.space_group_name_H-M   'P 1'
#
loop_
_entity.id
_entity.type
_entity.pdbx_description
1 polymer ?
#
loop_
_entity_poly.entity_id
_entity_poly.type
_entity_poly.pdbx_seq_one_letter_code
_entity_poly.pdbx_strand_id
1 'polypeptide(L)'
;MARQSIHIVGASLAGIRAAEALRRREFSGRIVLIGDEPHLPYDRPPLSKQVLAGKWDTDRIQLTKPEKLEELNLDLRLGVRATGFDLHSRTLSTSAGDEVVDGLLIATGARCRTLPGTEAMGGVHVLRDLDQTLALRAELDAGPKRVVVVGAGFIGAEVAATCRERELDVTMIEALPTPLGRVLGEQMGEVCAEVHRQHGVDLRTGVGVDRIEAGDDGRVTKVVLSDGAEIDADVVVVGIGVIPNTEWLEGSGLTVDNGVVCDATMLAAPGVTAAGDIARWPNHRFDEVMRVEHWDNAIEQGVHAAERLLTDDADAQPFTPVPWFWSDQYDRKIQLAGRVRPDDDVEIVTGTLDEHRFAALYGREGKLVGVLGFNRPRHVMQYKTMIENGTSFADAVAAEV
;
A
#
# COMPACT_ATOMS: atom_id res chain seq x y z
N MET A 1 27.39 21.15 -7.98
CA MET A 1 26.94 21.51 -9.36
C MET A 1 25.46 21.20 -9.47
N ALA A 2 24.68 22.01 -10.17
CA ALA A 2 23.27 21.72 -10.41
C ALA A 2 23.15 20.44 -11.25
N ARG A 3 22.25 19.53 -10.86
CA ARG A 3 21.98 18.29 -11.62
C ARG A 3 21.43 18.61 -13.00
N GLN A 4 21.85 17.86 -14.01
CA GLN A 4 21.36 18.00 -15.39
C GLN A 4 20.21 17.05 -15.69
N SER A 5 20.16 15.90 -15.00
CA SER A 5 19.08 14.93 -15.15
C SER A 5 18.72 14.26 -13.83
N ILE A 6 17.44 13.90 -13.69
CA ILE A 6 16.94 13.07 -12.59
C ILE A 6 16.14 11.91 -13.19
N HIS A 7 16.54 10.69 -12.83
CA HIS A 7 15.83 9.47 -13.19
C HIS A 7 14.93 9.04 -12.03
N ILE A 8 13.67 8.77 -12.31
CA ILE A 8 12.68 8.28 -11.38
C ILE A 8 12.31 6.86 -11.83
N VAL A 9 12.64 5.87 -11.01
CA VAL A 9 12.32 4.47 -11.28
C VAL A 9 11.08 4.06 -10.51
N GLY A 10 9.99 3.88 -11.22
CA GLY A 10 8.64 3.63 -10.72
C GLY A 10 7.66 4.72 -11.16
N ALA A 11 6.89 4.45 -12.24
CA ALA A 11 5.93 5.38 -12.82
C ALA A 11 4.52 5.26 -12.20
N SER A 12 4.43 5.03 -10.89
CA SER A 12 3.18 5.04 -10.15
C SER A 12 3.06 6.33 -9.31
N LEU A 13 2.22 6.33 -8.27
CA LEU A 13 1.86 7.51 -7.49
C LEU A 13 3.07 8.30 -6.97
N ALA A 14 4.01 7.66 -6.27
CA ALA A 14 5.19 8.35 -5.74
C ALA A 14 6.05 8.97 -6.86
N GLY A 15 6.26 8.24 -7.96
CA GLY A 15 7.06 8.73 -9.08
C GLY A 15 6.45 9.90 -9.81
N ILE A 16 5.14 9.89 -10.08
CA ILE A 16 4.48 11.03 -10.75
C ILE A 16 4.43 12.25 -9.84
N ARG A 17 4.20 12.09 -8.53
CA ARG A 17 4.24 13.20 -7.56
C ARG A 17 5.65 13.77 -7.41
N ALA A 18 6.67 12.93 -7.49
CA ALA A 18 8.07 13.38 -7.54
C ALA A 18 8.36 14.21 -8.80
N ALA A 19 7.93 13.76 -9.97
CA ALA A 19 8.11 14.50 -11.22
C ALA A 19 7.39 15.86 -11.18
N GLU A 20 6.15 15.91 -10.68
CA GLU A 20 5.40 17.15 -10.47
C GLU A 20 6.13 18.10 -9.49
N ALA A 21 6.70 17.56 -8.40
CA ALA A 21 7.44 18.34 -7.41
C ALA A 21 8.71 18.95 -7.99
N LEU A 22 9.48 18.18 -8.77
CA LEU A 22 10.67 18.68 -9.46
C LEU A 22 10.33 19.87 -10.38
N ARG A 23 9.27 19.78 -11.18
CA ARG A 23 8.85 20.89 -12.05
C ARG A 23 8.34 22.10 -11.25
N ARG A 24 7.61 21.88 -10.17
CA ARG A 24 7.14 22.94 -9.27
C ARG A 24 8.30 23.67 -8.57
N ARG A 25 9.42 22.97 -8.34
CA ARG A 25 10.68 23.54 -7.84
C ARG A 25 11.57 24.10 -8.95
N GLU A 26 11.00 24.32 -10.15
CA GLU A 26 11.68 24.94 -11.30
C GLU A 26 12.93 24.15 -11.78
N PHE A 27 12.98 22.85 -11.52
CA PHE A 27 14.03 22.00 -12.07
C PHE A 27 13.88 21.94 -13.59
N SER A 28 14.82 22.58 -14.32
CA SER A 28 14.80 22.68 -15.77
C SER A 28 15.51 21.52 -16.49
N GLY A 29 16.20 20.65 -15.72
CA GLY A 29 16.90 19.48 -16.28
C GLY A 29 15.95 18.41 -16.81
N ARG A 30 16.53 17.39 -17.43
CA ARG A 30 15.79 16.23 -17.95
C ARG A 30 15.22 15.40 -16.79
N ILE A 31 13.94 15.06 -16.85
CA ILE A 31 13.29 14.10 -15.94
C ILE A 31 12.95 12.86 -16.76
N VAL A 32 13.53 11.72 -16.38
CA VAL A 32 13.23 10.41 -16.96
C VAL A 32 12.36 9.66 -15.98
N LEU A 33 11.13 9.30 -16.37
CA LEU A 33 10.19 8.52 -15.56
C LEU A 33 10.03 7.13 -16.17
N ILE A 34 10.50 6.10 -15.44
CA ILE A 34 10.59 4.71 -15.91
C ILE A 34 9.59 3.85 -15.15
N GLY A 35 8.76 3.09 -15.85
CA GLY A 35 7.82 2.12 -15.28
C GLY A 35 7.82 0.81 -16.02
N ASP A 36 7.72 -0.32 -15.32
CA ASP A 36 7.67 -1.65 -15.93
C ASP A 36 6.26 -2.03 -16.42
N GLU A 37 5.23 -1.37 -15.93
CA GLU A 37 3.88 -1.49 -16.45
C GLU A 37 3.72 -0.68 -17.75
N PRO A 38 2.98 -1.17 -18.76
CA PRO A 38 2.77 -0.46 -20.03
C PRO A 38 1.71 0.65 -19.92
N HIS A 39 1.07 0.79 -18.77
CA HIS A 39 -0.04 1.70 -18.52
C HIS A 39 0.44 3.09 -18.10
N LEU A 40 -0.30 4.14 -18.49
CA LEU A 40 -0.12 5.48 -17.90
C LEU A 40 -0.30 5.42 -16.37
N PRO A 41 0.35 6.32 -15.61
CA PRO A 41 0.21 6.34 -14.15
C PRO A 41 -1.26 6.38 -13.71
N TYR A 42 -1.66 5.42 -12.87
CA TYR A 42 -3.04 5.25 -12.40
C TYR A 42 -3.11 5.06 -10.89
N ASP A 43 -4.31 5.29 -10.34
CA ASP A 43 -4.59 5.17 -8.92
C ASP A 43 -4.95 3.74 -8.54
N ARG A 44 -4.27 3.17 -7.53
CA ARG A 44 -4.45 1.77 -7.11
C ARG A 44 -5.62 1.52 -6.15
N PRO A 45 -6.02 2.43 -5.25
CA PRO A 45 -7.10 2.17 -4.30
C PRO A 45 -8.43 1.76 -4.93
N PRO A 46 -8.82 2.18 -6.15
CA PRO A 46 -10.03 1.71 -6.79
C PRO A 46 -9.97 0.27 -7.32
N LEU A 47 -8.77 -0.33 -7.43
CA LEU A 47 -8.56 -1.64 -8.03
C LEU A 47 -9.29 -2.76 -7.28
N SER A 48 -9.27 -2.76 -5.94
CA SER A 48 -9.97 -3.74 -5.10
C SER A 48 -11.47 -3.45 -4.93
N LYS A 49 -11.94 -2.31 -5.40
CA LYS A 49 -13.29 -1.76 -5.18
C LYS A 49 -14.01 -1.49 -6.50
N GLN A 50 -14.05 -0.23 -6.93
CA GLN A 50 -14.90 0.21 -8.05
C GLN A 50 -14.51 -0.42 -9.40
N VAL A 51 -13.21 -0.64 -9.64
CA VAL A 51 -12.73 -1.30 -10.88
C VAL A 51 -13.07 -2.78 -10.84
N LEU A 52 -12.78 -3.49 -9.73
CA LEU A 52 -13.12 -4.90 -9.56
C LEU A 52 -14.64 -5.14 -9.60
N ALA A 53 -15.41 -4.21 -9.01
CA ALA A 53 -16.87 -4.25 -9.05
C ALA A 53 -17.46 -3.97 -10.44
N GLY A 54 -16.67 -3.54 -11.42
CA GLY A 54 -17.14 -3.16 -12.73
C GLY A 54 -17.87 -1.81 -12.78
N LYS A 55 -17.80 -1.01 -11.71
CA LYS A 55 -18.46 0.30 -11.60
C LYS A 55 -17.68 1.43 -12.27
N TRP A 56 -16.36 1.28 -12.39
CA TRP A 56 -15.46 2.24 -13.02
C TRP A 56 -14.65 1.59 -14.14
N ASP A 57 -14.54 2.33 -15.25
CA ASP A 57 -13.61 2.01 -16.32
C ASP A 57 -12.19 2.46 -15.97
N THR A 58 -11.21 1.91 -16.65
CA THR A 58 -9.78 2.14 -16.38
C THR A 58 -9.34 3.57 -16.63
N ASP A 59 -9.98 4.29 -17.53
CA ASP A 59 -9.66 5.70 -17.80
C ASP A 59 -9.96 6.63 -16.62
N ARG A 60 -10.92 6.22 -15.76
CA ARG A 60 -11.33 7.02 -14.60
C ARG A 60 -10.30 7.03 -13.48
N ILE A 61 -9.38 6.08 -13.47
CA ILE A 61 -8.37 5.95 -12.42
C ILE A 61 -7.01 6.55 -12.81
N GLN A 62 -6.88 7.21 -13.95
CA GLN A 62 -5.64 7.87 -14.33
C GLN A 62 -5.27 8.97 -13.32
N LEU A 63 -4.03 8.94 -12.83
CA LEU A 63 -3.51 9.92 -11.84
C LEU A 63 -3.31 11.30 -12.45
N THR A 64 -3.06 11.36 -13.74
CA THR A 64 -2.71 12.59 -14.43
C THR A 64 -3.25 12.51 -15.86
N LYS A 65 -3.92 13.58 -16.31
CA LYS A 65 -4.40 13.68 -17.68
C LYS A 65 -3.22 13.74 -18.67
N PRO A 66 -3.37 13.21 -19.91
CA PRO A 66 -2.30 13.23 -20.91
C PRO A 66 -1.73 14.64 -21.15
N GLU A 67 -2.58 15.66 -21.22
CA GLU A 67 -2.16 17.05 -21.44
C GLU A 67 -1.22 17.55 -20.34
N LYS A 68 -1.51 17.17 -19.09
CA LYS A 68 -0.66 17.54 -17.93
C LYS A 68 0.65 16.76 -17.92
N LEU A 69 0.67 15.52 -18.42
CA LEU A 69 1.94 14.78 -18.60
C LEU A 69 2.82 15.45 -19.64
N GLU A 70 2.26 15.98 -20.74
CA GLU A 70 2.97 16.74 -21.74
C GLU A 70 3.57 18.03 -21.15
N GLU A 71 2.80 18.78 -20.33
CA GLU A 71 3.27 19.99 -19.64
C GLU A 71 4.47 19.72 -18.72
N LEU A 72 4.53 18.53 -18.10
CA LEU A 72 5.66 18.13 -17.25
C LEU A 72 6.96 17.91 -18.06
N ASN A 73 6.87 17.77 -19.39
CA ASN A 73 8.01 17.53 -20.29
C ASN A 73 8.90 16.40 -19.76
N LEU A 74 8.31 15.22 -19.61
CA LEU A 74 8.97 14.01 -19.13
C LEU A 74 9.48 13.17 -20.30
N ASP A 75 10.65 12.55 -20.12
CA ASP A 75 11.03 11.36 -20.88
C ASP A 75 10.36 10.15 -20.23
N LEU A 76 9.11 9.88 -20.63
CA LEU A 76 8.26 8.83 -20.06
C LEU A 76 8.51 7.51 -20.78
N ARG A 77 8.92 6.48 -20.00
CA ARG A 77 9.26 5.15 -20.51
C ARG A 77 8.46 4.09 -19.77
N LEU A 78 7.36 3.70 -20.37
CA LEU A 78 6.48 2.64 -19.89
C LEU A 78 6.86 1.30 -20.51
N GLY A 79 6.62 0.19 -19.80
CA GLY A 79 7.04 -1.15 -20.20
C GLY A 79 8.57 -1.35 -20.11
N VAL A 80 9.29 -0.47 -19.41
CA VAL A 80 10.74 -0.54 -19.21
C VAL A 80 11.06 -0.88 -17.76
N ARG A 81 11.70 -2.00 -17.53
CA ARG A 81 12.07 -2.50 -16.20
C ARG A 81 13.50 -2.12 -15.85
N ALA A 82 13.72 -1.58 -14.66
CA ALA A 82 15.04 -1.46 -14.07
C ALA A 82 15.54 -2.85 -13.63
N THR A 83 16.76 -3.20 -14.01
CA THR A 83 17.36 -4.52 -13.80
C THR A 83 18.63 -4.48 -12.95
N GLY A 84 19.19 -3.28 -12.73
CA GLY A 84 20.37 -3.09 -11.91
C GLY A 84 20.69 -1.63 -11.66
N PHE A 85 21.47 -1.37 -10.62
CA PHE A 85 22.06 -0.08 -10.35
C PHE A 85 23.47 -0.26 -9.75
N ASP A 86 24.42 0.55 -10.15
CA ASP A 86 25.73 0.64 -9.54
C ASP A 86 25.97 2.06 -9.03
N LEU A 87 26.10 2.19 -7.71
CA LEU A 87 26.25 3.49 -7.03
C LEU A 87 27.60 4.15 -7.37
N HIS A 88 28.66 3.37 -7.60
CA HIS A 88 29.99 3.90 -7.85
C HIS A 88 30.10 4.51 -9.25
N SER A 89 29.68 3.77 -10.28
CA SER A 89 29.66 4.24 -11.67
C SER A 89 28.44 5.10 -12.00
N ARG A 90 27.45 5.14 -11.12
CA ARG A 90 26.17 5.84 -11.35
C ARG A 90 25.40 5.26 -12.54
N THR A 91 25.55 3.98 -12.82
CA THR A 91 24.92 3.31 -13.95
C THR A 91 23.61 2.66 -13.52
N LEU A 92 22.52 3.06 -14.17
CA LEU A 92 21.21 2.42 -14.10
C LEU A 92 21.05 1.48 -15.29
N SER A 93 20.91 0.19 -15.03
CA SER A 93 20.62 -0.81 -16.04
C SER A 93 19.11 -1.03 -16.16
N THR A 94 18.61 -1.05 -17.39
CA THR A 94 17.20 -1.30 -17.69
C THR A 94 17.04 -2.32 -18.81
N SER A 95 15.82 -2.84 -19.00
CA SER A 95 15.49 -3.70 -20.16
C SER A 95 15.68 -3.03 -21.53
N ALA A 96 15.82 -1.69 -21.55
CA ALA A 96 16.06 -0.90 -22.77
C ALA A 96 17.54 -0.47 -22.92
N GLY A 97 18.42 -0.84 -21.98
CA GLY A 97 19.84 -0.50 -21.99
C GLY A 97 20.29 0.25 -20.72
N ASP A 98 21.59 0.58 -20.68
CA ASP A 98 22.24 1.23 -19.54
C ASP A 98 22.31 2.75 -19.73
N GLU A 99 22.13 3.48 -18.62
CA GLU A 99 22.26 4.96 -18.60
C GLU A 99 23.04 5.41 -17.37
N VAL A 100 23.85 6.45 -17.53
CA VAL A 100 24.49 7.14 -16.40
C VAL A 100 23.50 8.15 -15.82
N VAL A 101 23.27 8.08 -14.51
CA VAL A 101 22.30 8.94 -13.82
C VAL A 101 22.98 9.96 -12.93
N ASP A 102 22.54 11.22 -13.01
CA ASP A 102 23.05 12.32 -12.17
C ASP A 102 22.29 12.41 -10.84
N GLY A 103 20.96 12.23 -10.86
CA GLY A 103 20.10 12.02 -9.70
C GLY A 103 19.22 10.80 -9.90
N LEU A 104 18.99 10.01 -8.82
CA LEU A 104 18.12 8.85 -8.84
C LEU A 104 17.07 8.92 -7.73
N LEU A 105 15.80 8.77 -8.09
CA LEU A 105 14.71 8.54 -7.15
C LEU A 105 14.12 7.14 -7.37
N ILE A 106 14.16 6.32 -6.33
CA ILE A 106 13.69 4.94 -6.33
C ILE A 106 12.25 4.91 -5.80
N ALA A 107 11.29 4.54 -6.66
CA ALA A 107 9.87 4.50 -6.35
C ALA A 107 9.20 3.20 -6.87
N THR A 108 9.94 2.09 -6.89
CA THR A 108 9.51 0.81 -7.48
C THR A 108 8.43 0.07 -6.67
N GLY A 109 8.08 0.58 -5.49
CA GLY A 109 6.97 0.06 -4.70
C GLY A 109 7.18 -1.37 -4.22
N ALA A 110 6.10 -2.14 -4.21
CA ALA A 110 6.07 -3.52 -3.73
C ALA A 110 5.13 -4.38 -4.58
N ARG A 111 5.36 -5.69 -4.59
CA ARG A 111 4.52 -6.72 -5.23
C ARG A 111 3.85 -7.61 -4.20
N CYS A 112 2.74 -8.26 -4.56
CA CYS A 112 2.07 -9.21 -3.69
C CYS A 112 2.95 -10.43 -3.38
N ARG A 113 2.79 -10.96 -2.17
CA ARG A 113 3.22 -12.31 -1.84
C ARG A 113 2.29 -13.32 -2.50
N THR A 114 2.85 -14.40 -3.02
CA THR A 114 2.12 -15.54 -3.56
C THR A 114 2.19 -16.74 -2.60
N LEU A 115 1.31 -17.69 -2.76
CA LEU A 115 1.43 -19.00 -2.12
C LEU A 115 2.30 -19.89 -3.03
N PRO A 116 3.32 -20.59 -2.49
CA PRO A 116 4.20 -21.44 -3.29
C PRO A 116 3.41 -22.49 -4.08
N GLY A 117 3.76 -22.66 -5.35
CA GLY A 117 3.16 -23.67 -6.23
C GLY A 117 1.82 -23.28 -6.84
N THR A 118 1.39 -22.01 -6.66
CA THR A 118 0.13 -21.51 -7.26
C THR A 118 0.33 -20.59 -8.46
N GLU A 119 1.57 -20.32 -8.85
CA GLU A 119 1.92 -19.28 -9.84
C GLU A 119 1.34 -19.55 -11.23
N ALA A 120 1.14 -20.84 -11.60
CA ALA A 120 0.57 -21.25 -12.89
C ALA A 120 -0.86 -21.83 -12.73
N MET A 121 -1.48 -21.74 -11.55
CA MET A 121 -2.78 -22.34 -11.28
C MET A 121 -3.89 -21.40 -11.74
N GLY A 122 -4.75 -21.85 -12.66
CA GLY A 122 -5.92 -21.09 -13.10
C GLY A 122 -6.89 -20.82 -11.94
N GLY A 123 -7.49 -19.63 -11.90
CA GLY A 123 -8.43 -19.23 -10.84
C GLY A 123 -7.77 -18.79 -9.53
N VAL A 124 -6.42 -18.76 -9.44
CA VAL A 124 -5.70 -18.19 -8.29
C VAL A 124 -5.13 -16.83 -8.67
N HIS A 125 -5.47 -15.81 -7.92
CA HIS A 125 -5.16 -14.41 -8.21
C HIS A 125 -4.50 -13.71 -7.03
N VAL A 126 -3.70 -12.71 -7.34
CA VAL A 126 -3.29 -11.62 -6.43
C VAL A 126 -3.86 -10.32 -6.96
N LEU A 127 -3.87 -9.26 -6.15
CA LEU A 127 -4.38 -7.95 -6.57
C LEU A 127 -3.45 -6.84 -6.14
N ARG A 128 -2.73 -6.25 -7.11
CA ARG A 128 -1.82 -5.13 -6.90
C ARG A 128 -1.85 -4.13 -8.06
N ASP A 129 -1.92 -4.62 -9.29
CA ASP A 129 -1.85 -3.84 -10.52
C ASP A 129 -3.13 -3.97 -11.35
N LEU A 130 -3.18 -3.19 -12.43
CA LEU A 130 -4.35 -3.11 -13.30
C LEU A 130 -4.62 -4.43 -14.01
N ASP A 131 -3.58 -5.08 -14.55
CA ASP A 131 -3.73 -6.32 -15.32
C ASP A 131 -4.24 -7.47 -14.42
N GLN A 132 -3.72 -7.57 -13.18
CA GLN A 132 -4.20 -8.53 -12.19
C GLN A 132 -5.67 -8.27 -11.82
N THR A 133 -6.05 -6.99 -11.68
CA THR A 133 -7.43 -6.61 -11.38
C THR A 133 -8.37 -6.96 -12.52
N LEU A 134 -7.98 -6.69 -13.77
CA LEU A 134 -8.79 -7.03 -14.95
C LEU A 134 -8.91 -8.53 -15.15
N ALA A 135 -7.84 -9.30 -14.89
CA ALA A 135 -7.87 -10.75 -14.93
C ALA A 135 -8.83 -11.31 -13.86
N LEU A 136 -8.72 -10.84 -12.61
CA LEU A 136 -9.64 -11.25 -11.54
C LEU A 136 -11.10 -10.84 -11.87
N ARG A 137 -11.31 -9.61 -12.38
CA ARG A 137 -12.63 -9.16 -12.79
C ARG A 137 -13.24 -10.05 -13.87
N ALA A 138 -12.47 -10.47 -14.88
CA ALA A 138 -12.93 -11.37 -15.91
C ALA A 138 -13.37 -12.73 -15.34
N GLU A 139 -12.64 -13.28 -14.37
CA GLU A 139 -13.05 -14.48 -13.65
C GLU A 139 -14.37 -14.29 -12.89
N LEU A 140 -14.52 -13.17 -12.19
CA LEU A 140 -15.76 -12.86 -11.46
C LEU A 140 -16.94 -12.61 -12.42
N ASP A 141 -16.70 -12.05 -13.59
CA ASP A 141 -17.72 -11.83 -14.63
C ASP A 141 -18.17 -13.15 -15.30
N ALA A 142 -17.33 -14.19 -15.28
CA ALA A 142 -17.69 -15.53 -15.74
C ALA A 142 -18.68 -16.25 -14.82
N GLY A 143 -18.99 -15.68 -13.65
CA GLY A 143 -20.02 -16.16 -12.73
C GLY A 143 -19.60 -17.35 -11.85
N PRO A 144 -18.42 -17.28 -11.18
CA PRO A 144 -18.07 -18.25 -10.16
C PRO A 144 -19.09 -18.19 -9.02
N LYS A 145 -19.21 -19.26 -8.24
CA LYS A 145 -20.11 -19.28 -7.08
C LYS A 145 -19.34 -19.06 -5.78
N ARG A 146 -18.12 -19.63 -5.69
CA ARG A 146 -17.34 -19.73 -4.46
C ARG A 146 -16.01 -19.00 -4.61
N VAL A 147 -15.85 -17.93 -3.88
CA VAL A 147 -14.61 -17.17 -3.82
C VAL A 147 -13.96 -17.38 -2.46
N VAL A 148 -12.70 -17.80 -2.45
CA VAL A 148 -11.90 -17.90 -1.23
C VAL A 148 -10.89 -16.78 -1.21
N VAL A 149 -10.90 -15.95 -0.15
CA VAL A 149 -9.94 -14.89 0.09
C VAL A 149 -8.96 -15.35 1.17
N VAL A 150 -7.68 -15.44 0.84
CA VAL A 150 -6.62 -15.83 1.77
C VAL A 150 -5.93 -14.59 2.30
N GLY A 151 -6.08 -14.32 3.60
CA GLY A 151 -5.62 -13.13 4.30
C GLY A 151 -6.74 -12.10 4.51
N ALA A 152 -7.04 -11.79 5.77
CA ALA A 152 -8.02 -10.78 6.17
C ALA A 152 -7.37 -9.42 6.50
N GLY A 153 -6.33 -9.05 5.74
CA GLY A 153 -5.78 -7.69 5.70
C GLY A 153 -6.70 -6.74 4.93
N PHE A 154 -6.36 -5.45 4.85
CA PHE A 154 -7.24 -4.44 4.22
C PHE A 154 -7.62 -4.78 2.78
N ILE A 155 -6.67 -5.24 1.94
CA ILE A 155 -6.96 -5.58 0.54
C ILE A 155 -7.86 -6.81 0.45
N GLY A 156 -7.55 -7.86 1.22
CA GLY A 156 -8.42 -9.06 1.26
C GLY A 156 -9.84 -8.73 1.73
N ALA A 157 -9.97 -7.87 2.75
CA ALA A 157 -11.25 -7.38 3.25
C ALA A 157 -12.04 -6.58 2.19
N GLU A 158 -11.38 -5.71 1.42
CA GLU A 158 -12.01 -4.96 0.32
C GLU A 158 -12.44 -5.87 -0.83
N VAL A 159 -11.61 -6.87 -1.19
CA VAL A 159 -11.98 -7.87 -2.20
C VAL A 159 -13.18 -8.70 -1.74
N ALA A 160 -13.18 -9.16 -0.48
CA ALA A 160 -14.32 -9.89 0.09
C ALA A 160 -15.61 -9.04 0.06
N ALA A 161 -15.51 -7.75 0.43
CA ALA A 161 -16.64 -6.83 0.36
C ALA A 161 -17.14 -6.66 -1.08
N THR A 162 -16.26 -6.48 -2.04
CA THR A 162 -16.61 -6.37 -3.47
C THR A 162 -17.25 -7.65 -4.00
N CYS A 163 -16.73 -8.83 -3.62
CA CYS A 163 -17.34 -10.11 -4.01
C CYS A 163 -18.73 -10.29 -3.40
N ARG A 164 -18.94 -9.89 -2.14
CA ARG A 164 -20.28 -9.93 -1.51
C ARG A 164 -21.26 -8.94 -2.16
N GLU A 165 -20.81 -7.74 -2.55
CA GLU A 165 -21.64 -6.80 -3.34
C GLU A 165 -22.08 -7.40 -4.69
N ARG A 166 -21.30 -8.35 -5.24
CA ARG A 166 -21.61 -9.09 -6.46
C ARG A 166 -22.42 -10.38 -6.18
N GLU A 167 -22.91 -10.57 -4.96
CA GLU A 167 -23.73 -11.70 -4.54
C GLU A 167 -23.01 -13.06 -4.62
N LEU A 168 -21.66 -13.08 -4.58
CA LEU A 168 -20.88 -14.32 -4.56
C LEU A 168 -20.74 -14.88 -3.14
N ASP A 169 -20.63 -16.20 -3.02
CA ASP A 169 -20.30 -16.84 -1.75
C ASP A 169 -18.83 -16.63 -1.45
N VAL A 170 -18.53 -16.05 -0.28
CA VAL A 170 -17.17 -15.70 0.12
C VAL A 170 -16.79 -16.40 1.40
N THR A 171 -15.69 -17.16 1.34
CA THR A 171 -14.95 -17.62 2.52
C THR A 171 -13.66 -16.83 2.65
N MET A 172 -13.40 -16.25 3.82
CA MET A 172 -12.15 -15.54 4.12
C MET A 172 -11.36 -16.31 5.17
N ILE A 173 -10.06 -16.52 4.91
CA ILE A 173 -9.16 -17.31 5.75
C ILE A 173 -8.10 -16.37 6.34
N GLU A 174 -7.93 -16.38 7.66
CA GLU A 174 -6.93 -15.60 8.38
C GLU A 174 -6.17 -16.49 9.36
N ALA A 175 -4.86 -16.53 9.23
CA ALA A 175 -3.99 -17.33 10.09
C ALA A 175 -3.93 -16.82 11.53
N LEU A 176 -4.20 -15.53 11.74
CA LEU A 176 -4.25 -14.92 13.07
C LEU A 176 -5.62 -15.12 13.73
N PRO A 177 -5.69 -14.99 15.07
CA PRO A 177 -6.97 -15.10 15.80
C PRO A 177 -8.00 -14.07 15.36
N THR A 178 -7.58 -12.86 14.99
CA THR A 178 -8.45 -11.79 14.50
C THR A 178 -7.88 -11.10 13.27
N PRO A 179 -8.72 -10.65 12.31
CA PRO A 179 -8.31 -9.78 11.21
C PRO A 179 -7.62 -8.52 11.73
N LEU A 180 -6.53 -8.10 11.08
CA LEU A 180 -5.83 -6.86 11.41
C LEU A 180 -5.32 -6.76 12.87
N GLY A 181 -5.39 -7.83 13.68
CA GLY A 181 -5.03 -7.82 15.09
C GLY A 181 -3.59 -7.34 15.38
N ARG A 182 -2.65 -7.60 14.45
CA ARG A 182 -1.27 -7.08 14.56
C ARG A 182 -1.16 -5.56 14.40
N VAL A 183 -2.14 -4.94 13.76
CA VAL A 183 -2.15 -3.50 13.48
C VAL A 183 -3.05 -2.78 14.47
N LEU A 184 -4.29 -3.25 14.66
CA LEU A 184 -5.33 -2.54 15.40
C LEU A 184 -5.52 -3.03 16.85
N GLY A 185 -4.88 -4.14 17.23
CA GLY A 185 -5.17 -4.87 18.46
C GLY A 185 -6.35 -5.83 18.31
N GLU A 186 -6.52 -6.72 19.29
CA GLU A 186 -7.50 -7.80 19.23
C GLU A 186 -8.95 -7.28 19.24
N GLN A 187 -9.25 -6.31 20.09
CA GLN A 187 -10.59 -5.74 20.21
C GLN A 187 -11.09 -5.13 18.89
N MET A 188 -10.26 -4.30 18.25
CA MET A 188 -10.63 -3.65 16.98
C MET A 188 -10.59 -4.65 15.81
N GLY A 189 -9.73 -5.66 15.89
CA GLY A 189 -9.72 -6.77 14.96
C GLY A 189 -11.03 -7.56 14.97
N GLU A 190 -11.60 -7.81 16.15
CA GLU A 190 -12.91 -8.48 16.26
C GLU A 190 -14.07 -7.62 15.73
N VAL A 191 -14.02 -6.30 15.91
CA VAL A 191 -14.98 -5.38 15.27
C VAL A 191 -14.93 -5.51 13.74
N CYS A 192 -13.72 -5.58 13.15
CA CYS A 192 -13.57 -5.82 11.72
C CYS A 192 -14.10 -7.20 11.29
N ALA A 193 -13.84 -8.24 12.09
CA ALA A 193 -14.36 -9.60 11.85
C ALA A 193 -15.88 -9.62 11.80
N GLU A 194 -16.52 -8.97 12.76
CA GLU A 194 -17.97 -8.94 12.87
C GLU A 194 -18.63 -8.23 11.67
N VAL A 195 -18.03 -7.15 11.16
CA VAL A 195 -18.50 -6.50 9.94
C VAL A 195 -18.56 -7.48 8.76
N HIS A 196 -17.56 -8.34 8.60
CA HIS A 196 -17.58 -9.35 7.54
C HIS A 196 -18.64 -10.43 7.76
N ARG A 197 -18.78 -10.94 8.98
CA ARG A 197 -19.80 -11.94 9.34
C ARG A 197 -21.22 -11.42 9.10
N GLN A 198 -21.49 -10.17 9.47
CA GLN A 198 -22.80 -9.52 9.25
C GLN A 198 -23.16 -9.39 7.77
N HIS A 199 -22.16 -9.31 6.89
CA HIS A 199 -22.33 -9.28 5.43
C HIS A 199 -22.29 -10.68 4.79
N GLY A 200 -22.34 -11.75 5.59
CA GLY A 200 -22.47 -13.13 5.11
C GLY A 200 -21.16 -13.73 4.59
N VAL A 201 -20.01 -13.23 5.05
CA VAL A 201 -18.71 -13.88 4.79
C VAL A 201 -18.51 -15.03 5.79
N ASP A 202 -18.16 -16.23 5.31
CA ASP A 202 -17.66 -17.31 6.14
C ASP A 202 -16.20 -17.02 6.52
N LEU A 203 -16.01 -16.38 7.69
CA LEU A 203 -14.71 -15.97 8.18
C LEU A 203 -14.08 -17.05 9.07
N ARG A 204 -12.95 -17.61 8.62
CA ARG A 204 -12.14 -18.62 9.30
C ARG A 204 -10.88 -17.97 9.83
N THR A 205 -10.77 -17.81 11.16
CA THR A 205 -9.62 -17.21 11.84
C THR A 205 -8.84 -18.25 12.64
N GLY A 206 -7.56 -17.98 12.91
CA GLY A 206 -6.67 -18.88 13.65
C GLY A 206 -6.26 -20.11 12.84
N VAL A 207 -6.48 -20.11 11.52
CA VAL A 207 -6.18 -21.25 10.64
C VAL A 207 -5.53 -20.73 9.35
N GLY A 208 -4.43 -21.38 8.95
CA GLY A 208 -3.71 -21.06 7.69
C GLY A 208 -4.14 -21.96 6.54
N VAL A 209 -3.68 -21.61 5.34
CA VAL A 209 -3.76 -22.49 4.17
C VAL A 209 -2.58 -23.44 4.19
N ASP A 210 -2.84 -24.74 4.08
CA ASP A 210 -1.83 -25.78 3.90
C ASP A 210 -1.44 -25.89 2.41
N ARG A 211 -2.46 -26.07 1.54
CA ARG A 211 -2.27 -26.14 0.09
C ARG A 211 -3.53 -25.76 -0.67
N ILE A 212 -3.35 -25.47 -1.96
CA ILE A 212 -4.44 -25.29 -2.93
C ILE A 212 -4.39 -26.46 -3.91
N GLU A 213 -5.53 -27.06 -4.22
CA GLU A 213 -5.65 -28.19 -5.13
C GLU A 213 -6.30 -27.74 -6.45
N ALA A 214 -5.74 -28.24 -7.55
CA ALA A 214 -6.28 -28.01 -8.89
C ALA A 214 -6.93 -29.29 -9.45
N GLY A 215 -7.91 -29.12 -10.33
CA GLY A 215 -8.45 -30.17 -11.15
C GLY A 215 -7.51 -30.55 -12.32
N ASP A 216 -7.96 -31.51 -13.14
CA ASP A 216 -7.21 -32.00 -14.31
C ASP A 216 -6.97 -30.92 -15.37
N ASP A 217 -7.76 -29.85 -15.35
CA ASP A 217 -7.64 -28.67 -16.23
C ASP A 217 -6.65 -27.62 -15.70
N GLY A 218 -6.00 -27.87 -14.54
CA GLY A 218 -5.07 -26.96 -13.89
C GLY A 218 -5.74 -25.77 -13.18
N ARG A 219 -7.05 -25.75 -13.04
CA ARG A 219 -7.78 -24.72 -12.29
C ARG A 219 -8.03 -25.13 -10.85
N VAL A 220 -8.04 -24.12 -9.96
CA VAL A 220 -8.35 -24.35 -8.55
C VAL A 220 -9.72 -25.02 -8.38
N THR A 221 -9.80 -26.00 -7.50
CA THR A 221 -11.05 -26.67 -7.11
C THR A 221 -11.26 -26.63 -5.60
N LYS A 222 -10.16 -26.49 -4.83
CA LYS A 222 -10.24 -26.62 -3.37
C LYS A 222 -9.06 -25.92 -2.68
N VAL A 223 -9.33 -25.38 -1.49
CA VAL A 223 -8.34 -24.91 -0.53
C VAL A 223 -8.36 -25.83 0.68
N VAL A 224 -7.21 -26.39 1.05
CA VAL A 224 -7.03 -27.23 2.24
C VAL A 224 -6.39 -26.41 3.34
N LEU A 225 -7.02 -26.37 4.50
CA LEU A 225 -6.56 -25.61 5.66
C LEU A 225 -5.59 -26.43 6.53
N SER A 226 -4.84 -25.74 7.37
CA SER A 226 -3.83 -26.35 8.27
C SER A 226 -4.44 -27.28 9.34
N ASP A 227 -5.72 -27.18 9.61
CA ASP A 227 -6.50 -28.07 10.50
C ASP A 227 -7.10 -29.29 9.77
N GLY A 228 -6.88 -29.40 8.46
CA GLY A 228 -7.37 -30.46 7.59
C GLY A 228 -8.77 -30.19 7.01
N ALA A 229 -9.40 -29.07 7.32
CA ALA A 229 -10.66 -28.69 6.68
C ALA A 229 -10.45 -28.36 5.19
N GLU A 230 -11.43 -28.71 4.37
CA GLU A 230 -11.41 -28.49 2.92
C GLU A 230 -12.52 -27.51 2.54
N ILE A 231 -12.19 -26.55 1.69
CA ILE A 231 -13.10 -25.53 1.18
C ILE A 231 -13.08 -25.58 -0.33
N ASP A 232 -14.21 -25.88 -0.94
CA ASP A 232 -14.33 -25.81 -2.39
C ASP A 232 -14.18 -24.36 -2.88
N ALA A 233 -13.46 -24.14 -3.98
CA ALA A 233 -13.21 -22.83 -4.52
C ALA A 233 -13.25 -22.84 -6.05
N ASP A 234 -13.94 -21.86 -6.63
CA ASP A 234 -13.92 -21.59 -8.07
C ASP A 234 -12.87 -20.50 -8.39
N VAL A 235 -12.66 -19.58 -7.43
CA VAL A 235 -11.66 -18.50 -7.48
C VAL A 235 -11.01 -18.33 -6.11
N VAL A 236 -9.69 -18.16 -6.09
CA VAL A 236 -8.92 -17.84 -4.89
C VAL A 236 -8.21 -16.51 -5.06
N VAL A 237 -8.33 -15.61 -4.10
CA VAL A 237 -7.58 -14.34 -4.07
C VAL A 237 -6.62 -14.34 -2.89
N VAL A 238 -5.32 -14.19 -3.18
CA VAL A 238 -4.25 -14.24 -2.18
C VAL A 238 -3.86 -12.82 -1.76
N GLY A 239 -4.18 -12.45 -0.52
CA GLY A 239 -3.95 -11.13 0.08
C GLY A 239 -3.10 -11.20 1.36
N ILE A 240 -1.95 -11.89 1.33
CA ILE A 240 -1.08 -12.17 2.49
C ILE A 240 0.10 -11.18 2.65
N GLY A 241 -0.06 -9.97 2.16
CA GLY A 241 0.93 -8.90 2.24
C GLY A 241 1.81 -8.79 1.00
N VAL A 242 2.81 -7.91 1.08
CA VAL A 242 3.65 -7.54 -0.05
C VAL A 242 5.14 -7.68 0.26
N ILE A 243 5.96 -7.64 -0.80
CA ILE A 243 7.43 -7.64 -0.75
C ILE A 243 7.90 -6.41 -1.51
N PRO A 244 8.76 -5.54 -0.92
CA PRO A 244 9.33 -4.41 -1.64
C PRO A 244 10.18 -4.88 -2.83
N ASN A 245 10.08 -4.17 -3.97
CA ASN A 245 10.76 -4.53 -5.22
C ASN A 245 12.21 -4.06 -5.19
N THR A 246 13.08 -4.77 -4.48
CA THR A 246 14.48 -4.40 -4.21
C THR A 246 15.50 -5.26 -4.94
N GLU A 247 15.13 -6.34 -5.61
CA GLU A 247 16.05 -7.32 -6.19
C GLU A 247 17.03 -6.71 -7.18
N TRP A 248 16.58 -5.73 -7.96
CA TRP A 248 17.43 -5.03 -8.91
C TRP A 248 18.51 -4.14 -8.27
N LEU A 249 18.43 -3.95 -6.94
CA LEU A 249 19.40 -3.20 -6.14
C LEU A 249 20.43 -4.09 -5.45
N GLU A 250 20.37 -5.41 -5.64
CA GLU A 250 21.37 -6.33 -5.09
C GLU A 250 22.75 -6.01 -5.69
N GLY A 251 23.75 -5.85 -4.82
CA GLY A 251 25.11 -5.48 -5.23
C GLY A 251 25.28 -4.03 -5.67
N SER A 252 24.24 -3.18 -5.61
CA SER A 252 24.28 -1.78 -6.04
C SER A 252 25.19 -0.86 -5.21
N GLY A 253 25.54 -1.27 -3.98
CA GLY A 253 26.20 -0.43 -2.97
C GLY A 253 25.22 0.34 -2.08
N LEU A 254 23.90 0.26 -2.33
CA LEU A 254 22.87 0.79 -1.45
C LEU A 254 22.56 -0.20 -0.31
N THR A 255 22.17 0.32 0.85
CA THR A 255 21.69 -0.52 1.94
C THR A 255 20.23 -0.90 1.69
N VAL A 256 19.96 -2.20 1.62
CA VAL A 256 18.63 -2.77 1.43
C VAL A 256 18.31 -3.68 2.61
N ASP A 257 17.25 -3.35 3.35
CA ASP A 257 16.72 -4.15 4.46
C ASP A 257 15.21 -3.92 4.55
N ASN A 258 14.40 -4.86 4.05
CA ASN A 258 12.95 -4.72 3.92
C ASN A 258 12.54 -3.39 3.25
N GLY A 259 13.25 -3.02 2.19
CA GLY A 259 13.14 -1.76 1.46
C GLY A 259 14.51 -1.08 1.33
N VAL A 260 14.55 0.06 0.65
CA VAL A 260 15.73 0.92 0.54
C VAL A 260 15.88 1.73 1.83
N VAL A 261 16.99 1.53 2.53
CA VAL A 261 17.26 2.24 3.78
C VAL A 261 17.70 3.68 3.47
N CYS A 262 16.94 4.62 3.99
CA CYS A 262 17.18 6.05 3.90
C CYS A 262 17.51 6.65 5.27
N ASP A 263 18.18 7.79 5.26
CA ASP A 263 18.25 8.66 6.44
C ASP A 263 16.90 9.36 6.71
N ALA A 264 16.85 10.18 7.74
CA ALA A 264 15.63 10.91 8.11
C ALA A 264 15.15 11.90 7.03
N THR A 265 16.00 12.26 6.08
CA THR A 265 15.68 13.18 4.97
C THR A 265 15.28 12.45 3.68
N MET A 266 15.08 11.15 3.71
CA MET A 266 14.79 10.26 2.57
C MET A 266 15.98 10.06 1.62
N LEU A 267 17.21 10.36 2.03
CA LEU A 267 18.43 10.13 1.26
C LEU A 267 18.97 8.71 1.52
N ALA A 268 19.10 7.89 0.48
CA ALA A 268 19.69 6.54 0.55
C ALA A 268 21.21 6.56 0.34
N ALA A 269 21.69 7.47 -0.50
CA ALA A 269 23.11 7.74 -0.76
C ALA A 269 23.24 9.12 -1.45
N PRO A 270 24.44 9.72 -1.53
CA PRO A 270 24.60 11.00 -2.23
C PRO A 270 23.97 10.99 -3.62
N GLY A 271 22.95 11.83 -3.84
CA GLY A 271 22.19 11.91 -5.08
C GLY A 271 21.23 10.74 -5.36
N VAL A 272 20.92 9.92 -4.36
CA VAL A 272 19.93 8.83 -4.45
C VAL A 272 18.92 8.97 -3.32
N THR A 273 17.64 9.04 -3.66
CA THR A 273 16.52 9.06 -2.71
C THR A 273 15.55 7.91 -2.98
N ALA A 274 14.69 7.59 -2.01
CA ALA A 274 13.61 6.62 -2.22
C ALA A 274 12.28 7.15 -1.70
N ALA A 275 11.16 6.67 -2.28
CA ALA A 275 9.82 7.11 -1.92
C ALA A 275 8.77 6.00 -2.12
N GLY A 276 7.69 6.04 -1.33
CA GLY A 276 6.58 5.08 -1.35
C GLY A 276 6.92 3.77 -0.66
N ASP A 277 6.24 2.69 -1.04
CA ASP A 277 6.28 1.39 -0.36
C ASP A 277 7.68 0.75 -0.29
N ILE A 278 8.62 1.20 -1.13
CA ILE A 278 10.01 0.74 -1.18
C ILE A 278 10.89 1.40 -0.11
N ALA A 279 10.53 2.59 0.37
CA ALA A 279 11.39 3.39 1.23
C ALA A 279 11.27 3.02 2.70
N ARG A 280 12.41 2.85 3.37
CA ARG A 280 12.51 2.60 4.81
C ARG A 280 13.35 3.68 5.46
N TRP A 281 12.78 4.41 6.43
CA TRP A 281 13.41 5.59 7.01
C TRP A 281 13.10 5.74 8.51
N PRO A 282 13.94 6.44 9.32
CA PRO A 282 13.61 6.78 10.69
C PRO A 282 12.61 7.93 10.74
N ASN A 283 11.46 7.71 11.39
CA ASN A 283 10.50 8.74 11.70
C ASN A 283 10.62 9.14 13.18
N HIS A 284 11.25 10.27 13.43
CA HIS A 284 11.54 10.77 14.77
C HIS A 284 10.29 11.12 15.59
N ARG A 285 9.13 11.33 14.93
CA ARG A 285 7.85 11.57 15.64
C ARG A 285 7.44 10.36 16.47
N PHE A 286 7.69 9.15 15.95
CA PHE A 286 7.30 7.88 16.59
C PHE A 286 8.50 7.12 17.16
N ASP A 287 9.71 7.67 17.04
CA ASP A 287 10.98 7.02 17.42
C ASP A 287 11.09 5.60 16.81
N GLU A 288 10.77 5.49 15.54
CA GLU A 288 10.68 4.20 14.83
C GLU A 288 11.27 4.28 13.43
N VAL A 289 12.04 3.25 13.02
CA VAL A 289 12.39 3.02 11.63
C VAL A 289 11.23 2.29 10.97
N MET A 290 10.57 2.93 10.02
CA MET A 290 9.35 2.43 9.41
C MET A 290 9.44 2.33 7.88
N ARG A 291 8.63 1.45 7.31
CA ARG A 291 8.25 1.38 5.90
C ARG A 291 6.73 1.37 5.85
N VAL A 292 6.12 2.28 5.10
CA VAL A 292 4.68 2.54 5.12
C VAL A 292 4.12 2.38 3.71
N GLU A 293 3.11 1.53 3.56
CA GLU A 293 2.46 1.15 2.30
C GLU A 293 1.13 1.91 2.12
N HIS A 294 1.13 3.23 2.40
CA HIS A 294 -0.07 4.05 2.33
C HIS A 294 -0.04 4.99 1.14
N TRP A 295 -1.21 5.31 0.63
CA TRP A 295 -1.41 6.20 -0.50
C TRP A 295 -0.91 7.63 -0.25
N ASP A 296 -1.24 8.20 0.91
CA ASP A 296 -0.79 9.53 1.32
C ASP A 296 0.74 9.56 1.49
N ASN A 297 1.30 8.52 2.13
CA ASN A 297 2.75 8.40 2.32
C ASN A 297 3.50 8.38 0.98
N ALA A 298 2.96 7.70 -0.04
CA ALA A 298 3.57 7.68 -1.37
C ALA A 298 3.58 9.08 -2.02
N ILE A 299 2.54 9.89 -1.81
CA ILE A 299 2.47 11.28 -2.27
C ILE A 299 3.49 12.14 -1.54
N GLU A 300 3.44 12.14 -0.22
CA GLU A 300 4.28 13.01 0.61
C GLU A 300 5.75 12.68 0.46
N GLN A 301 6.11 11.38 0.46
CA GLN A 301 7.49 10.94 0.22
C GLN A 301 7.96 11.25 -1.19
N GLY A 302 7.11 11.07 -2.21
CA GLY A 302 7.44 11.41 -3.60
C GLY A 302 7.85 12.87 -3.73
N VAL A 303 7.10 13.77 -3.13
CA VAL A 303 7.40 15.21 -3.09
C VAL A 303 8.69 15.47 -2.31
N HIS A 304 8.79 14.95 -1.08
CA HIS A 304 9.93 15.20 -0.20
C HIS A 304 11.24 14.65 -0.77
N ALA A 305 11.24 13.44 -1.30
CA ALA A 305 12.41 12.78 -1.90
C ALA A 305 12.90 13.52 -3.17
N ALA A 306 11.96 14.05 -3.96
CA ALA A 306 12.29 14.88 -5.13
C ALA A 306 12.93 16.20 -4.71
N GLU A 307 12.35 16.89 -3.72
CA GLU A 307 12.91 18.14 -3.16
C GLU A 307 14.27 17.89 -2.53
N ARG A 308 14.46 16.77 -1.83
CA ARG A 308 15.73 16.36 -1.23
C ARG A 308 16.87 16.25 -2.26
N LEU A 309 16.58 15.80 -3.48
CA LEU A 309 17.56 15.75 -4.56
C LEU A 309 18.03 17.14 -5.02
N LEU A 310 17.24 18.18 -4.78
CA LEU A 310 17.56 19.57 -5.14
C LEU A 310 18.10 20.40 -3.98
N THR A 311 18.10 19.84 -2.76
CA THR A 311 18.47 20.54 -1.53
C THR A 311 19.87 20.12 -1.09
N ASP A 312 20.66 21.07 -0.65
CA ASP A 312 21.97 20.80 -0.05
C ASP A 312 21.81 20.15 1.33
N ASP A 313 22.78 19.34 1.76
CA ASP A 313 22.71 18.57 3.00
C ASP A 313 22.49 19.44 4.25
N ALA A 314 23.02 20.68 4.24
CA ALA A 314 22.89 21.62 5.36
C ALA A 314 21.44 22.13 5.54
N ASP A 315 20.64 22.12 4.48
CA ASP A 315 19.26 22.65 4.47
C ASP A 315 18.21 21.52 4.47
N ALA A 316 18.65 20.25 4.40
CA ALA A 316 17.77 19.11 4.34
C ALA A 316 16.97 18.95 5.64
N GLN A 317 15.64 18.80 5.50
CA GLN A 317 14.73 18.62 6.63
C GLN A 317 14.33 17.14 6.78
N PRO A 318 14.16 16.66 8.02
CA PRO A 318 13.68 15.31 8.24
C PRO A 318 12.21 15.16 7.81
N PHE A 319 11.88 14.00 7.25
CA PHE A 319 10.52 13.63 6.90
C PHE A 319 9.84 12.93 8.08
N THR A 320 8.91 13.61 8.75
CA THR A 320 8.25 13.16 9.99
C THR A 320 6.73 13.23 9.92
N PRO A 321 6.09 12.56 8.94
CA PRO A 321 4.64 12.60 8.77
C PRO A 321 3.91 11.88 9.91
N VAL A 322 2.61 12.13 10.02
CA VAL A 322 1.65 11.23 10.68
C VAL A 322 0.98 10.42 9.58
N PRO A 323 1.40 9.16 9.36
CA PRO A 323 0.81 8.32 8.32
C PRO A 323 -0.69 8.15 8.54
N TRP A 324 -1.45 8.13 7.47
CA TRP A 324 -2.86 7.78 7.54
C TRP A 324 -3.29 6.97 6.31
N PHE A 325 -4.34 6.18 6.45
CA PHE A 325 -4.96 5.47 5.34
C PHE A 325 -6.44 5.26 5.58
N TRP A 326 -7.11 4.76 4.55
CA TRP A 326 -8.50 4.34 4.65
C TRP A 326 -8.71 3.00 3.94
N SER A 327 -9.78 2.32 4.36
CA SER A 327 -10.35 1.17 3.67
C SER A 327 -11.85 1.34 3.59
N ASP A 328 -12.42 1.15 2.42
CA ASP A 328 -13.87 1.13 2.23
C ASP A 328 -14.32 -0.34 2.10
N GLN A 329 -15.13 -0.79 3.05
CA GLN A 329 -15.65 -2.15 3.12
C GLN A 329 -17.16 -2.08 3.34
N TYR A 330 -17.95 -2.55 2.38
CA TYR A 330 -19.41 -2.43 2.39
C TYR A 330 -19.86 -0.95 2.56
N ASP A 331 -20.55 -0.67 3.65
CA ASP A 331 -21.01 0.67 4.05
C ASP A 331 -20.10 1.33 5.11
N ARG A 332 -18.93 0.76 5.36
CA ARG A 332 -17.95 1.23 6.36
C ARG A 332 -16.75 1.87 5.70
N LYS A 333 -16.47 3.12 6.09
CA LYS A 333 -15.19 3.77 5.85
C LYS A 333 -14.35 3.65 7.12
N ILE A 334 -13.34 2.80 7.07
CA ILE A 334 -12.37 2.57 8.14
C ILE A 334 -11.16 3.45 7.86
N GLN A 335 -10.77 4.29 8.81
CA GLN A 335 -9.62 5.17 8.67
C GLN A 335 -8.73 5.06 9.90
N LEU A 336 -7.42 4.98 9.68
CA LEU A 336 -6.41 5.00 10.74
C LEU A 336 -5.42 6.12 10.45
N ALA A 337 -5.13 6.96 11.45
CA ALA A 337 -4.02 7.89 11.41
C ALA A 337 -3.09 7.64 12.60
N GLY A 338 -1.78 7.79 12.37
CA GLY A 338 -0.75 7.55 13.36
C GLY A 338 -0.06 6.20 13.25
N ARG A 339 0.60 5.79 14.34
CA ARG A 339 1.37 4.55 14.41
C ARG A 339 0.99 3.76 15.65
N VAL A 340 0.02 2.87 15.48
CA VAL A 340 -0.57 2.08 16.56
C VAL A 340 0.10 0.71 16.69
N ARG A 341 0.01 0.13 17.88
CA ARG A 341 0.47 -1.22 18.22
C ARG A 341 -0.62 -1.98 18.98
N PRO A 342 -0.60 -3.32 18.98
CA PRO A 342 -1.62 -4.11 19.68
C PRO A 342 -1.70 -3.91 21.18
N ASP A 343 -0.62 -3.44 21.78
CA ASP A 343 -0.46 -3.20 23.23
C ASP A 343 -0.65 -1.73 23.64
N ASP A 344 -1.05 -0.85 22.72
CA ASP A 344 -1.39 0.53 23.05
C ASP A 344 -2.67 0.60 23.88
N ASP A 345 -2.76 1.61 24.76
CA ASP A 345 -4.00 1.94 25.46
C ASP A 345 -5.06 2.40 24.46
N VAL A 346 -6.29 1.90 24.56
CA VAL A 346 -7.38 2.24 23.63
C VAL A 346 -8.54 2.87 24.36
N GLU A 347 -9.02 4.05 23.90
CA GLU A 347 -10.19 4.74 24.44
C GLU A 347 -11.18 5.10 23.34
N ILE A 348 -12.46 4.76 23.51
CA ILE A 348 -13.54 5.12 22.59
C ILE A 348 -14.03 6.52 22.97
N VAL A 349 -13.76 7.51 22.12
CA VAL A 349 -14.08 8.91 22.42
C VAL A 349 -15.39 9.39 21.79
N THR A 350 -15.93 8.66 20.82
CA THR A 350 -17.25 8.96 20.24
C THR A 350 -17.86 7.72 19.59
N GLY A 351 -19.18 7.60 19.68
CA GLY A 351 -19.93 6.47 19.14
C GLY A 351 -19.79 5.19 19.96
N THR A 352 -20.17 4.05 19.39
CA THR A 352 -20.11 2.74 20.04
C THR A 352 -19.57 1.67 19.10
N LEU A 353 -18.95 0.63 19.65
CA LEU A 353 -18.45 -0.51 18.87
C LEU A 353 -19.62 -1.29 18.24
N ASP A 354 -20.73 -1.46 18.97
CA ASP A 354 -21.90 -2.23 18.51
C ASP A 354 -22.57 -1.60 17.25
N GLU A 355 -22.53 -0.28 17.14
CA GLU A 355 -23.04 0.43 15.95
C GLU A 355 -22.05 0.40 14.79
N HIS A 356 -20.82 -0.09 14.99
CA HIS A 356 -19.71 0.03 14.04
C HIS A 356 -19.57 1.47 13.49
N ARG A 357 -19.76 2.45 14.40
CA ARG A 357 -19.67 3.88 14.08
C ARG A 357 -19.06 4.65 15.27
N PHE A 358 -17.74 4.72 15.31
CA PHE A 358 -16.99 5.24 16.46
C PHE A 358 -15.65 5.85 16.04
N ALA A 359 -15.01 6.57 16.98
CA ALA A 359 -13.58 6.89 16.93
C ALA A 359 -12.92 6.36 18.21
N ALA A 360 -11.79 5.67 18.02
CA ALA A 360 -10.94 5.13 19.07
C ALA A 360 -9.57 5.80 19.02
N LEU A 361 -9.08 6.28 20.15
CA LEU A 361 -7.73 6.82 20.31
C LEU A 361 -6.79 5.74 20.82
N TYR A 362 -5.53 5.83 20.39
CA TYR A 362 -4.46 4.96 20.87
C TYR A 362 -3.42 5.78 21.59
N GLY A 363 -3.10 5.36 22.82
CA GLY A 363 -2.13 5.98 23.72
C GLY A 363 -0.92 5.08 23.97
N ARG A 364 0.28 5.65 23.99
CA ARG A 364 1.50 4.96 24.37
C ARG A 364 2.36 5.89 25.19
N GLU A 365 2.74 5.46 26.42
CA GLU A 365 3.57 6.26 27.32
C GLU A 365 3.02 7.69 27.54
N GLY A 366 1.69 7.81 27.65
CA GLY A 366 0.99 9.08 27.85
C GLY A 366 0.88 9.98 26.61
N LYS A 367 1.37 9.55 25.44
CA LYS A 367 1.27 10.27 24.16
C LYS A 367 0.12 9.73 23.32
N LEU A 368 -0.57 10.61 22.61
CA LEU A 368 -1.48 10.21 21.56
C LEU A 368 -0.66 9.73 20.35
N VAL A 369 -0.80 8.44 19.97
CA VAL A 369 -0.03 7.83 18.87
C VAL A 369 -0.88 7.43 17.68
N GLY A 370 -2.21 7.34 17.86
CA GLY A 370 -3.08 6.97 16.74
C GLY A 370 -4.55 7.25 17.01
N VAL A 371 -5.32 7.25 15.92
CA VAL A 371 -6.79 7.31 15.94
C VAL A 371 -7.36 6.40 14.86
N LEU A 372 -8.27 5.54 15.26
CA LEU A 372 -9.07 4.70 14.37
C LEU A 372 -10.50 5.26 14.29
N GLY A 373 -11.02 5.42 13.08
CA GLY A 373 -12.39 5.87 12.85
C GLY A 373 -13.17 4.90 11.97
N PHE A 374 -14.34 4.50 12.43
CA PHE A 374 -15.35 3.83 11.64
C PHE A 374 -16.47 4.83 11.31
N ASN A 375 -16.58 5.21 10.03
CA ASN A 375 -17.52 6.25 9.56
C ASN A 375 -17.41 7.57 10.37
N ARG A 376 -16.19 7.96 10.75
CA ARG A 376 -15.86 9.18 11.52
C ARG A 376 -14.72 9.99 10.89
N PRO A 377 -14.77 10.31 9.59
CA PRO A 377 -13.63 10.92 8.88
C PRO A 377 -13.20 12.27 9.48
N ARG A 378 -14.16 13.07 9.95
CA ARG A 378 -13.87 14.37 10.56
C ARG A 378 -13.03 14.20 11.84
N HIS A 379 -13.42 13.29 12.74
CA HIS A 379 -12.70 13.02 13.98
C HIS A 379 -11.28 12.51 13.69
N VAL A 380 -11.12 11.59 12.72
CA VAL A 380 -9.79 11.10 12.36
C VAL A 380 -8.87 12.24 11.94
N MET A 381 -9.33 13.18 11.12
CA MET A 381 -8.50 14.32 10.70
C MET A 381 -8.18 15.28 11.84
N GLN A 382 -9.14 15.54 12.75
CA GLN A 382 -8.91 16.40 13.91
C GLN A 382 -7.88 15.78 14.86
N TYR A 383 -8.01 14.49 15.20
CA TYR A 383 -7.05 13.80 16.05
C TYR A 383 -5.70 13.58 15.35
N LYS A 384 -5.65 13.40 14.02
CA LYS A 384 -4.39 13.40 13.27
C LYS A 384 -3.62 14.70 13.52
N THR A 385 -4.29 15.86 13.48
CA THR A 385 -3.68 17.15 13.80
C THR A 385 -3.19 17.21 15.25
N MET A 386 -3.90 16.60 16.20
CA MET A 386 -3.45 16.53 17.59
C MET A 386 -2.19 15.65 17.74
N ILE A 387 -2.07 14.56 17.00
CA ILE A 387 -0.83 13.75 16.92
C ILE A 387 0.31 14.59 16.34
N GLU A 388 0.06 15.36 15.28
CA GLU A 388 1.04 16.25 14.66
C GLU A 388 1.57 17.30 15.65
N ASN A 389 0.71 17.79 16.54
CA ASN A 389 1.04 18.77 17.56
C ASN A 389 1.65 18.16 18.83
N GLY A 390 1.75 16.82 18.92
CA GLY A 390 2.31 16.13 20.11
C GLY A 390 1.41 16.20 21.34
N THR A 391 0.09 16.27 21.17
CA THR A 391 -0.90 16.31 22.25
C THR A 391 -0.80 15.06 23.13
N SER A 392 -0.95 15.21 24.44
CA SER A 392 -0.99 14.06 25.36
C SER A 392 -2.23 13.21 25.12
N PHE A 393 -2.14 11.91 25.48
CA PHE A 393 -3.31 11.01 25.36
C PHE A 393 -4.47 11.48 26.23
N ALA A 394 -4.18 11.91 27.47
CA ALA A 394 -5.20 12.40 28.39
C ALA A 394 -5.92 13.67 27.88
N ASP A 395 -5.18 14.63 27.32
CA ASP A 395 -5.77 15.85 26.76
C ASP A 395 -6.60 15.53 25.50
N ALA A 396 -6.15 14.58 24.71
CA ALA A 396 -6.89 14.14 23.51
C ALA A 396 -8.21 13.43 23.87
N VAL A 397 -8.21 12.59 24.89
CA VAL A 397 -9.43 11.93 25.41
C VAL A 397 -10.42 12.94 25.99
N ALA A 398 -9.92 13.97 26.67
CA ALA A 398 -10.75 15.02 27.26
C ALA A 398 -11.26 16.07 26.23
N ALA A 399 -10.74 16.05 25.02
CA ALA A 399 -11.11 17.03 24.00
C ALA A 399 -12.54 16.77 23.46
N GLU A 400 -13.33 17.84 23.38
CA GLU A 400 -14.61 17.84 22.66
C GLU A 400 -14.31 18.07 21.15
N VAL A 401 -14.37 17.00 20.34
CA VAL A 401 -14.00 17.01 18.91
C VAL A 401 -15.20 16.68 18.00
#